data_efadc36701ba11d0558bab4ff2a93094
#
_entry.id   efadc36701ba11d0558bab4ff2a93094
#
_cell.length_a   1.000
_cell.length_b   1.000
_cell.length_c   1.000
_cell.angle_alpha   90.00
_cell.angle_beta   90.00
_cell.angle_gamma   90.00
#
_symmetry.space_group_name_H-M   'P 1'
#
loop_
_entity.id
_entity.type
_entity.pdbx_description
1 polymer ?
#
loop_
_entity_poly.entity_id
_entity_poly.type
_entity_poly.pdbx_seq_one_letter_code
_entity_poly.pdbx_strand_id
1 'polypeptide(L)'
;PKYYKWTQWIFMQLFNSWYNKATATAQSKIGGGKAEPIATLIAEFERNGNADVHAVCDEEVGRFTREDWNALNEKGRESLLQKYRLAYLAETMVNWCPALGTVLSNDEVKDGVSERGGYPVERKNMLQWNMRISAYAERLLNGLDTIDWPEPVREMQRNWIGKSVGCELDFYLAE
;
A
#
# COMPACT_ATOMS: atom_id res chain seq x y z
N PRO A 1 -5.36 -8.43 -26.30
CA PRO A 1 -4.39 -9.47 -26.57
C PRO A 1 -4.19 -10.40 -25.39
N LYS A 2 -3.89 -11.66 -25.65
CA LYS A 2 -3.89 -12.75 -24.65
C LYS A 2 -2.87 -12.55 -23.51
N TYR A 3 -1.82 -11.75 -23.72
CA TYR A 3 -0.76 -11.50 -22.73
C TYR A 3 -1.22 -10.65 -21.54
N TYR A 4 -1.93 -9.54 -21.76
CA TYR A 4 -2.38 -8.64 -20.69
C TYR A 4 -3.40 -9.25 -19.75
N LYS A 5 -4.08 -10.29 -20.14
CA LYS A 5 -5.13 -10.94 -19.36
C LYS A 5 -4.67 -11.29 -17.94
N TRP A 6 -3.48 -11.83 -17.81
CA TRP A 6 -2.96 -12.28 -16.51
C TRP A 6 -2.53 -11.12 -15.61
N THR A 7 -1.92 -10.08 -16.20
CA THR A 7 -1.58 -8.86 -15.47
C THR A 7 -2.84 -8.16 -14.97
N GLN A 8 -3.86 -8.05 -15.80
CA GLN A 8 -5.16 -7.49 -15.40
C GLN A 8 -5.83 -8.34 -14.33
N TRP A 9 -5.77 -9.66 -14.44
CA TRP A 9 -6.33 -10.56 -13.43
C TRP A 9 -5.64 -10.39 -12.08
N ILE A 10 -4.29 -10.34 -12.05
CA ILE A 10 -3.53 -10.10 -10.82
C ILE A 10 -3.92 -8.74 -10.21
N PHE A 11 -3.99 -7.70 -11.04
CA PHE A 11 -4.43 -6.38 -10.56
C PHE A 11 -5.81 -6.42 -9.92
N MET A 12 -6.77 -7.11 -10.54
CA MET A 12 -8.11 -7.28 -9.99
C MET A 12 -8.11 -8.04 -8.66
N GLN A 13 -7.21 -9.02 -8.47
CA GLN A 13 -7.06 -9.69 -7.18
C GLN A 13 -6.60 -8.69 -6.10
N LEU A 14 -5.61 -7.85 -6.39
CA LEU A 14 -5.14 -6.82 -5.46
C LEU A 14 -6.23 -5.77 -5.18
N PHE A 15 -6.93 -5.31 -6.21
CA PHE A 15 -8.03 -4.35 -6.06
C PHE A 15 -9.18 -4.90 -5.21
N ASN A 16 -9.51 -6.18 -5.35
CA ASN A 16 -10.55 -6.86 -4.59
C ASN A 16 -10.06 -7.44 -3.26
N SER A 17 -8.93 -6.98 -2.76
CA SER A 17 -8.35 -7.44 -1.49
C SER A 17 -7.98 -6.28 -0.58
N TRP A 18 -7.96 -6.57 0.73
CA TRP A 18 -7.45 -5.72 1.79
C TRP A 18 -6.47 -6.52 2.65
N TYR A 19 -5.64 -5.85 3.45
CA TYR A 19 -4.65 -6.53 4.30
C TYR A 19 -5.10 -6.54 5.76
N ASN A 20 -5.44 -7.72 6.27
CA ASN A 20 -5.85 -7.95 7.65
C ASN A 20 -4.63 -8.28 8.52
N LYS A 21 -4.30 -7.41 9.48
CA LYS A 21 -3.20 -7.60 10.44
C LYS A 21 -3.54 -8.63 11.53
N ALA A 22 -4.82 -8.78 11.87
CA ALA A 22 -5.25 -9.64 12.97
C ALA A 22 -5.10 -11.15 12.67
N THR A 23 -4.99 -11.52 11.39
CA THR A 23 -4.88 -12.93 10.97
C THR A 23 -3.45 -13.50 11.06
N ALA A 24 -2.62 -12.99 11.96
CA ALA A 24 -1.41 -13.69 12.37
C ALA A 24 -1.83 -15.04 12.97
N THR A 25 -2.03 -16.04 12.12
CA THR A 25 -2.36 -17.40 12.60
C THR A 25 -1.20 -17.92 13.44
N ALA A 26 -1.50 -18.52 14.56
CA ALA A 26 -0.54 -19.23 15.41
C ALA A 26 0.27 -20.30 14.64
N GLN A 27 -0.14 -20.64 13.44
CA GLN A 27 0.52 -21.54 12.49
C GLN A 27 1.50 -20.86 11.53
N SER A 28 1.44 -19.53 11.37
CA SER A 28 2.41 -18.79 10.57
C SER A 28 3.62 -18.44 11.44
N LYS A 29 4.70 -19.21 11.33
CA LYS A 29 6.01 -18.92 11.95
C LYS A 29 6.57 -17.54 11.55
N ILE A 30 5.99 -16.91 10.51
CA ILE A 30 6.50 -15.70 9.89
C ILE A 30 5.90 -14.45 10.53
N GLY A 31 4.79 -14.55 11.28
CA GLY A 31 4.08 -13.37 11.78
C GLY A 31 3.50 -12.49 10.67
N GLY A 32 2.81 -11.44 11.06
CA GLY A 32 2.15 -10.52 10.12
C GLY A 32 0.78 -11.02 9.65
N GLY A 33 0.02 -10.12 9.02
CA GLY A 33 -1.31 -10.40 8.51
C GLY A 33 -1.32 -11.13 7.17
N LYS A 34 -2.48 -11.16 6.55
CA LYS A 34 -2.68 -11.69 5.19
C LYS A 34 -3.66 -10.84 4.39
N ALA A 35 -3.55 -10.94 3.07
CA ALA A 35 -4.59 -10.41 2.19
C ALA A 35 -5.87 -11.25 2.31
N GLU A 36 -7.01 -10.57 2.37
CA GLU A 36 -8.34 -11.15 2.39
C GLU A 36 -9.23 -10.49 1.33
N PRO A 37 -10.27 -11.18 0.82
CA PRO A 37 -11.21 -10.58 -0.11
C PRO A 37 -11.89 -9.34 0.50
N ILE A 38 -12.06 -8.28 -0.28
CA ILE A 38 -12.69 -7.03 0.17
C ILE A 38 -14.13 -7.26 0.70
N ALA A 39 -14.80 -8.29 0.22
CA ALA A 39 -16.13 -8.67 0.69
C ALA A 39 -16.16 -9.02 2.20
N THR A 40 -15.08 -9.56 2.75
CA THR A 40 -14.98 -9.87 4.19
C THR A 40 -14.95 -8.58 5.02
N LEU A 41 -14.27 -7.55 4.53
CA LEU A 41 -14.22 -6.23 5.16
C LEU A 41 -15.59 -5.54 5.09
N ILE A 42 -16.26 -5.60 3.94
CA ILE A 42 -17.60 -5.05 3.76
C ILE A 42 -18.58 -5.70 4.76
N ALA A 43 -18.55 -7.02 4.89
CA ALA A 43 -19.39 -7.73 5.84
C ALA A 43 -19.10 -7.33 7.30
N GLU A 44 -17.85 -7.01 7.64
CA GLU A 44 -17.49 -6.51 8.96
C GLU A 44 -18.03 -5.09 9.18
N PHE A 45 -17.91 -4.20 8.20
CA PHE A 45 -18.47 -2.85 8.27
C PHE A 45 -19.99 -2.85 8.41
N GLU A 46 -20.68 -3.75 7.71
CA GLU A 46 -22.12 -3.93 7.81
C GLU A 46 -22.58 -4.45 9.18
N ARG A 47 -21.71 -5.15 9.90
CA ARG A 47 -21.99 -5.74 11.20
C ARG A 47 -21.63 -4.81 12.36
N ASN A 48 -20.42 -4.27 12.36
CA ASN A 48 -19.80 -3.62 13.53
C ASN A 48 -19.17 -2.26 13.20
N GLY A 49 -19.19 -1.78 11.96
CA GLY A 49 -18.36 -0.66 11.55
C GLY A 49 -16.88 -1.06 11.51
N ASN A 50 -16.00 -0.11 11.82
CA ASN A 50 -14.54 -0.40 11.74
C ASN A 50 -13.86 -0.49 13.11
N ALA A 51 -14.59 -0.59 14.20
CA ALA A 51 -14.04 -0.54 15.56
C ALA A 51 -12.99 -1.63 15.84
N ASP A 52 -13.24 -2.86 15.32
CA ASP A 52 -12.40 -4.04 15.53
C ASP A 52 -11.59 -4.43 14.27
N VAL A 53 -11.52 -3.53 13.28
CA VAL A 53 -10.80 -3.80 12.03
C VAL A 53 -9.34 -3.43 12.16
N HIS A 54 -8.48 -4.43 12.09
CA HIS A 54 -7.01 -4.29 12.09
C HIS A 54 -6.46 -4.34 10.66
N ALA A 55 -6.72 -3.31 9.89
CA ALA A 55 -6.26 -3.20 8.51
C ALA A 55 -4.96 -2.39 8.37
N VAL A 56 -4.29 -2.56 7.24
CA VAL A 56 -3.26 -1.62 6.79
C VAL A 56 -3.93 -0.57 5.91
N CYS A 57 -3.79 0.69 6.31
CA CYS A 57 -4.25 1.87 5.59
C CYS A 57 -3.09 2.86 5.45
N ASP A 58 -3.01 3.62 4.35
CA ASP A 58 -2.01 4.69 4.20
C ASP A 58 -2.42 5.97 4.92
N GLU A 59 -3.73 6.18 5.08
CA GLU A 59 -4.31 7.32 5.78
C GLU A 59 -5.02 6.85 7.05
N GLU A 60 -5.02 7.70 8.06
CA GLU A 60 -5.84 7.47 9.24
C GLU A 60 -7.31 7.52 8.84
N VAL A 61 -8.00 6.42 9.04
CA VAL A 61 -9.44 6.33 8.85
C VAL A 61 -10.11 6.52 10.20
N GLY A 62 -10.92 7.56 10.33
CA GLY A 62 -11.72 7.81 11.54
C GLY A 62 -12.59 6.61 11.90
N ARG A 63 -12.95 6.49 13.18
CA ARG A 63 -13.91 5.47 13.60
C ARG A 63 -15.29 5.78 13.06
N PHE A 64 -15.97 4.74 12.59
CA PHE A 64 -17.36 4.81 12.14
C PHE A 64 -18.12 3.56 12.59
N THR A 65 -19.42 3.74 12.78
CA THR A 65 -20.35 2.69 13.20
C THR A 65 -20.95 1.96 11.98
N ARG A 66 -21.68 0.90 12.26
CA ARG A 66 -22.50 0.21 11.26
C ARG A 66 -23.53 1.17 10.63
N GLU A 67 -24.12 2.02 11.44
CA GLU A 67 -25.12 3.01 11.02
C GLU A 67 -24.50 4.02 10.04
N ASP A 68 -23.31 4.53 10.37
CA ASP A 68 -22.56 5.45 9.50
C ASP A 68 -22.23 4.79 8.15
N TRP A 69 -21.76 3.54 8.16
CA TRP A 69 -21.50 2.78 6.94
C TRP A 69 -22.75 2.59 6.09
N ASN A 70 -23.86 2.21 6.71
CA ASN A 70 -25.11 1.96 6.01
C ASN A 70 -25.75 3.24 5.46
N ALA A 71 -25.49 4.39 6.06
CA ALA A 71 -25.94 5.70 5.58
C ALA A 71 -25.18 6.19 4.35
N LEU A 72 -23.99 5.63 4.06
CA LEU A 72 -23.22 5.99 2.87
C LEU A 72 -23.90 5.51 1.59
N ASN A 73 -23.91 6.37 0.58
CA ASN A 73 -24.23 5.97 -0.78
C ASN A 73 -23.08 5.14 -1.41
N GLU A 74 -23.31 4.56 -2.57
CA GLU A 74 -22.33 3.70 -3.25
C GLU A 74 -20.97 4.40 -3.45
N LYS A 75 -20.98 5.66 -3.89
CA LYS A 75 -19.76 6.46 -4.08
C LYS A 75 -19.01 6.67 -2.76
N GLY A 76 -19.72 6.96 -1.68
CA GLY A 76 -19.13 7.12 -0.35
C GLY A 76 -18.50 5.82 0.17
N ARG A 77 -19.19 4.69 -0.01
CA ARG A 77 -18.66 3.36 0.34
C ARG A 77 -17.40 3.03 -0.47
N GLU A 78 -17.43 3.23 -1.78
CA GLU A 78 -16.25 2.97 -2.61
C GLU A 78 -15.07 3.88 -2.25
N SER A 79 -15.31 5.18 -2.00
CA SER A 79 -14.27 6.11 -1.54
C SER A 79 -13.64 5.66 -0.22
N LEU A 80 -14.43 5.13 0.70
CA LEU A 80 -13.93 4.57 1.96
C LEU A 80 -13.15 3.27 1.73
N LEU A 81 -13.65 2.38 0.87
CA LEU A 81 -12.97 1.11 0.54
C LEU A 81 -11.62 1.31 -0.13
N GLN A 82 -11.44 2.37 -0.93
CA GLN A 82 -10.15 2.71 -1.55
C GLN A 82 -9.03 2.86 -0.49
N LYS A 83 -9.36 3.33 0.71
CA LYS A 83 -8.40 3.46 1.82
C LYS A 83 -7.91 2.12 2.38
N TYR A 84 -8.59 1.03 2.09
CA TYR A 84 -8.28 -0.32 2.56
C TYR A 84 -7.76 -1.27 1.46
N ARG A 85 -8.09 -1.00 0.19
CA ARG A 85 -7.71 -1.86 -0.93
C ARG A 85 -6.20 -1.94 -1.09
N LEU A 86 -5.70 -3.10 -1.54
CA LEU A 86 -4.28 -3.30 -1.84
C LEU A 86 -3.85 -2.61 -3.14
N ALA A 87 -4.74 -2.43 -4.10
CA ALA A 87 -4.56 -1.53 -5.23
C ALA A 87 -5.62 -0.43 -5.15
N TYR A 88 -5.21 0.82 -5.22
CA TYR A 88 -6.07 1.99 -5.03
C TYR A 88 -5.64 3.15 -5.91
N LEU A 89 -6.57 4.05 -6.16
CA LEU A 89 -6.37 5.24 -6.98
C LEU A 89 -6.11 6.44 -6.05
N ALA A 90 -4.99 7.13 -6.25
CA ALA A 90 -4.65 8.32 -5.48
C ALA A 90 -3.88 9.34 -6.33
N GLU A 91 -3.95 10.60 -5.95
CA GLU A 91 -3.07 11.62 -6.48
C GLU A 91 -1.67 11.44 -5.90
N THR A 92 -0.70 11.30 -6.79
CA THR A 92 0.69 11.04 -6.42
C THR A 92 1.62 11.95 -7.22
N MET A 93 2.66 12.45 -6.57
CA MET A 93 3.71 13.21 -7.22
C MET A 93 4.54 12.27 -8.09
N VAL A 94 4.51 12.49 -9.41
CA VAL A 94 5.20 11.68 -10.40
C VAL A 94 6.22 12.47 -11.18
N ASN A 95 7.18 11.78 -11.80
CA ASN A 95 8.14 12.34 -12.72
C ASN A 95 7.52 12.28 -14.14
N TRP A 96 6.94 13.36 -14.59
CA TRP A 96 6.33 13.48 -15.91
C TRP A 96 7.34 13.97 -16.94
N CYS A 97 7.48 13.27 -18.05
CA CYS A 97 8.29 13.70 -19.17
C CYS A 97 7.38 14.08 -20.36
N PRO A 98 7.17 15.38 -20.64
CA PRO A 98 6.30 15.82 -21.73
C PRO A 98 6.76 15.31 -23.09
N ALA A 99 8.07 15.30 -23.34
CA ALA A 99 8.64 14.87 -24.61
C ALA A 99 8.42 13.38 -24.91
N LEU A 100 8.41 12.53 -23.86
CA LEU A 100 8.14 11.10 -23.99
C LEU A 100 6.65 10.78 -23.80
N GLY A 101 5.84 11.73 -23.28
CA GLY A 101 4.41 11.54 -23.02
C GLY A 101 4.12 10.48 -21.97
N THR A 102 5.02 10.28 -20.98
CA THR A 102 4.89 9.23 -19.98
C THR A 102 5.44 9.64 -18.61
N VAL A 103 5.01 8.90 -17.59
CA VAL A 103 5.59 8.96 -16.24
C VAL A 103 6.83 8.07 -16.21
N LEU A 104 7.88 8.55 -15.53
CA LEU A 104 9.16 7.86 -15.36
C LEU A 104 9.35 7.44 -13.90
N SER A 105 10.01 6.30 -13.69
CA SER A 105 10.49 5.89 -12.38
C SER A 105 11.62 6.80 -11.90
N ASN A 106 11.96 6.74 -10.61
CA ASN A 106 13.09 7.52 -10.10
C ASN A 106 14.42 7.11 -10.74
N ASP A 107 14.57 5.84 -11.07
CA ASP A 107 15.81 5.31 -11.71
C ASP A 107 15.97 5.76 -13.17
N GLU A 108 14.89 6.18 -13.82
CA GLU A 108 14.89 6.69 -15.20
C GLU A 108 15.15 8.21 -15.28
N VAL A 109 15.34 8.86 -14.12
CA VAL A 109 15.60 10.31 -14.06
C VAL A 109 16.96 10.55 -13.42
N LYS A 110 17.86 11.23 -14.15
CA LYS A 110 19.18 11.65 -13.70
C LYS A 110 19.33 13.14 -13.93
N ASP A 111 19.73 13.88 -12.90
CA ASP A 111 19.95 15.33 -12.96
C ASP A 111 18.77 16.14 -13.57
N GLY A 112 17.52 15.67 -13.30
CA GLY A 112 16.31 16.33 -13.76
C GLY A 112 15.93 16.04 -15.21
N VAL A 113 16.64 15.12 -15.89
CA VAL A 113 16.35 14.71 -17.25
C VAL A 113 16.11 13.20 -17.34
N SER A 114 15.37 12.78 -18.39
CA SER A 114 15.13 11.36 -18.67
C SER A 114 16.43 10.69 -19.14
N GLU A 115 16.73 9.50 -18.60
CA GLU A 115 17.86 8.70 -19.06
C GLU A 115 17.77 8.40 -20.57
N ARG A 116 16.55 8.15 -21.06
CA ARG A 116 16.26 7.96 -22.47
C ARG A 116 15.95 9.29 -23.15
N GLY A 117 16.91 9.80 -23.91
CA GLY A 117 16.75 11.00 -24.75
C GLY A 117 17.13 12.32 -24.10
N GLY A 118 17.46 12.35 -22.79
CA GLY A 118 17.93 13.57 -22.10
C GLY A 118 16.89 14.69 -22.03
N TYR A 119 15.60 14.37 -22.02
CA TYR A 119 14.52 15.34 -22.02
C TYR A 119 14.22 15.82 -20.58
N PRO A 120 13.88 17.10 -20.40
CA PRO A 120 13.47 17.64 -19.10
C PRO A 120 12.30 16.87 -18.48
N VAL A 121 12.37 16.65 -17.17
CA VAL A 121 11.36 15.96 -16.39
C VAL A 121 10.76 16.91 -15.37
N GLU A 122 9.43 16.91 -15.27
CA GLU A 122 8.65 17.76 -14.38
C GLU A 122 8.05 16.93 -13.23
N ARG A 123 8.09 17.47 -12.02
CA ARG A 123 7.34 16.91 -10.88
C ARG A 123 5.89 17.38 -10.97
N LYS A 124 4.95 16.44 -11.07
CA LYS A 124 3.52 16.75 -11.27
C LYS A 124 2.64 15.81 -10.45
N ASN A 125 1.60 16.36 -9.82
CA ASN A 125 0.55 15.54 -9.21
C ASN A 125 -0.35 14.98 -10.31
N MET A 126 -0.50 13.67 -10.31
CA MET A 126 -1.35 12.96 -11.23
C MET A 126 -2.10 11.84 -10.52
N LEU A 127 -3.34 11.60 -10.93
CA LEU A 127 -4.11 10.46 -10.47
C LEU A 127 -3.48 9.17 -11.01
N GLN A 128 -2.99 8.32 -10.12
CA GLN A 128 -2.27 7.10 -10.44
C GLN A 128 -2.81 5.91 -9.65
N TRP A 129 -2.71 4.73 -10.24
CA TRP A 129 -2.87 3.49 -9.50
C TRP A 129 -1.65 3.25 -8.61
N ASN A 130 -1.93 3.05 -7.33
CA ASN A 130 -0.94 2.72 -6.32
C ASN A 130 -1.17 1.31 -5.80
N MET A 131 -0.08 0.63 -5.41
CA MET A 131 -0.13 -0.67 -4.73
C MET A 131 0.40 -0.52 -3.31
N ARG A 132 -0.35 -1.01 -2.34
CA ARG A 132 -0.03 -0.94 -0.90
C ARG A 132 1.03 -2.00 -0.52
N ILE A 133 2.20 -1.90 -1.13
CA ILE A 133 3.30 -2.87 -0.93
C ILE A 133 3.82 -2.86 0.51
N SER A 134 3.78 -1.71 1.18
CA SER A 134 4.18 -1.56 2.59
C SER A 134 3.38 -2.46 3.55
N ALA A 135 2.17 -2.88 3.17
CA ALA A 135 1.37 -3.83 3.94
C ALA A 135 2.09 -5.17 4.18
N TYR A 136 2.98 -5.56 3.28
CA TYR A 136 3.73 -6.81 3.35
C TYR A 136 5.12 -6.66 3.96
N ALA A 137 5.58 -5.44 4.29
CA ALA A 137 6.96 -5.17 4.70
C ALA A 137 7.38 -6.00 5.92
N GLU A 138 6.56 -6.03 6.98
CA GLU A 138 6.85 -6.79 8.19
C GLU A 138 6.89 -8.30 7.92
N ARG A 139 5.94 -8.80 7.13
CA ARG A 139 5.89 -10.22 6.76
C ARG A 139 7.10 -10.62 5.91
N LEU A 140 7.52 -9.76 4.98
CA LEU A 140 8.71 -10.00 4.16
C LEU A 140 9.97 -10.01 5.03
N LEU A 141 10.10 -9.04 5.92
CA LEU A 141 11.24 -8.95 6.84
C LEU A 141 11.37 -10.20 7.72
N ASN A 142 10.28 -10.61 8.37
CA ASN A 142 10.27 -11.82 9.21
C ASN A 142 10.49 -13.09 8.40
N GLY A 143 10.04 -13.10 7.14
CA GLY A 143 10.22 -14.22 6.22
C GLY A 143 11.68 -14.48 5.85
N LEU A 144 12.56 -13.47 5.89
CA LEU A 144 13.99 -13.60 5.59
C LEU A 144 14.70 -14.59 6.54
N ASP A 145 14.21 -14.73 7.76
CA ASP A 145 14.79 -15.64 8.74
C ASP A 145 14.41 -17.10 8.53
N THR A 146 13.46 -17.37 7.64
CA THR A 146 12.92 -18.72 7.36
C THR A 146 13.43 -19.31 6.05
N ILE A 147 14.16 -18.54 5.24
CA ILE A 147 14.66 -18.97 3.93
C ILE A 147 16.16 -19.27 3.98
N ASP A 148 16.57 -20.25 3.21
CA ASP A 148 17.98 -20.65 3.07
C ASP A 148 18.69 -19.77 2.02
N TRP A 149 18.93 -18.52 2.39
CA TRP A 149 19.68 -17.57 1.59
C TRP A 149 21.02 -17.23 2.25
N PRO A 150 22.08 -16.95 1.47
CA PRO A 150 23.33 -16.44 2.00
C PRO A 150 23.13 -15.13 2.78
N GLU A 151 23.85 -14.98 3.91
CA GLU A 151 23.68 -13.81 4.78
C GLU A 151 23.82 -12.46 4.07
N PRO A 152 24.78 -12.25 3.13
CA PRO A 152 24.87 -10.98 2.41
C PRO A 152 23.60 -10.62 1.63
N VAL A 153 22.90 -11.63 1.10
CA VAL A 153 21.64 -11.43 0.36
C VAL A 153 20.51 -11.06 1.33
N ARG A 154 20.42 -11.74 2.49
CA ARG A 154 19.43 -11.39 3.53
C ARG A 154 19.63 -9.98 4.07
N GLU A 155 20.87 -9.60 4.34
CA GLU A 155 21.24 -8.23 4.78
C GLU A 155 20.84 -7.18 3.73
N MET A 156 21.12 -7.42 2.46
CA MET A 156 20.71 -6.53 1.37
C MET A 156 19.19 -6.34 1.34
N GLN A 157 18.42 -7.41 1.52
CA GLN A 157 16.95 -7.34 1.56
C GLN A 157 16.43 -6.63 2.83
N ARG A 158 17.03 -6.86 4.01
CA ARG A 158 16.70 -6.12 5.23
C ARG A 158 16.91 -4.62 5.05
N ASN A 159 18.04 -4.24 4.48
CA ASN A 159 18.38 -2.84 4.20
C ASN A 159 17.42 -2.21 3.17
N TRP A 160 17.01 -2.97 2.16
CA TRP A 160 16.04 -2.53 1.16
C TRP A 160 14.65 -2.30 1.76
N ILE A 161 14.17 -3.19 2.62
CA ILE A 161 12.89 -3.04 3.33
C ILE A 161 12.94 -1.87 4.31
N GLY A 162 14.09 -1.66 4.98
CA GLY A 162 14.40 -0.44 5.70
C GLY A 162 13.53 -0.19 6.93
N LYS A 163 13.33 -1.18 7.83
CA LYS A 163 12.61 -0.94 9.08
C LYS A 163 13.41 -0.02 9.98
N SER A 164 12.86 1.16 10.28
CA SER A 164 13.41 2.10 11.28
C SER A 164 12.46 2.19 12.48
N VAL A 165 13.04 2.45 13.66
CA VAL A 165 12.30 2.70 14.89
C VAL A 165 12.75 4.04 15.44
N GLY A 166 11.81 4.95 15.67
CA GLY A 166 12.06 6.27 16.23
C GLY A 166 11.07 6.56 17.36
N CYS A 167 11.31 7.67 18.05
CA CYS A 167 10.33 8.22 18.98
C CYS A 167 10.13 9.71 18.69
N GLU A 168 8.93 10.19 18.93
CA GLU A 168 8.56 11.60 18.91
C GLU A 168 8.38 12.07 20.36
N LEU A 169 8.97 13.21 20.68
CA LEU A 169 8.89 13.78 22.02
C LEU A 169 8.47 15.25 21.90
N ASP A 170 7.38 15.59 22.60
CA ASP A 170 6.91 16.97 22.70
C ASP A 170 7.59 17.66 23.87
N PHE A 171 8.22 18.81 23.61
CA PHE A 171 8.78 19.70 24.64
C PHE A 171 7.87 20.91 24.78
N TYR A 172 7.29 21.07 25.96
CA TYR A 172 6.51 22.27 26.27
C TYR A 172 7.46 23.39 26.72
N LEU A 173 7.30 24.56 26.09
CA LEU A 173 7.99 25.76 26.57
C LEU A 173 7.30 26.20 27.87
N ALA A 174 8.12 26.42 28.91
CA ALA A 174 7.61 27.09 30.12
C ALA A 174 7.36 28.57 29.79
N GLU A 175 6.16 29.09 30.15
CA GLU A 175 5.84 30.49 30.05
C GLU A 175 6.63 31.31 31.10
#